data_d2f3b27fef0f3c812a043f2b7125bf83
#
_entry.id   d2f3b27fef0f3c812a043f2b7125bf83
#
_cell.length_a   1.000
_cell.length_b   1.000
_cell.length_c   1.000
_cell.angle_alpha   90.00
_cell.angle_beta   90.00
_cell.angle_gamma   90.00
#
_symmetry.space_group_name_H-M   'P 1'
#
loop_
_entity.id
_entity.type
_entity.pdbx_description
1 polymer ?
#
loop_
_entity_poly.entity_id
_entity_poly.type
_entity_poly.pdbx_seq_one_letter_code
_entity_poly.pdbx_strand_id
1 'polypeptide(L)'
;MSIADELKFMWGLVWDPGRHAKRQLDLGGALKLYYTLAVFAFIAYAVVGSIAVTLGLGFRSAPVSSMTVLQAFATSFGYLVIVGGGVLLLFIAIPLSLLIDALLYQIVAKFFLKLWNGPYERTFTALVFSIFPVLLLYWLVPIPIVDGIFIVLAPIWSLVILVIALAAQQRIRRMDALLILLLKSFLIAMVLLLVGLSVTSAIAYLVGSVTHAGIISFPWHSLRYPFWNVTASGQVK
;
A
#
# COMPACT_ATOMS: atom_id res chain seq x y z
N MET A 1 -13.48 23.05 -15.03
CA MET A 1 -13.67 23.27 -13.58
C MET A 1 -12.45 23.96 -13.04
N SER A 2 -12.63 24.89 -12.09
CA SER A 2 -11.50 25.47 -11.37
C SER A 2 -10.91 24.46 -10.38
N ILE A 3 -9.63 24.63 -10.01
CA ILE A 3 -8.99 23.78 -8.97
C ILE A 3 -9.76 23.84 -7.66
N ALA A 4 -10.32 25.02 -7.32
CA ALA A 4 -11.12 25.20 -6.12
C ALA A 4 -12.42 24.34 -6.14
N ASP A 5 -13.08 24.19 -7.29
CA ASP A 5 -14.26 23.34 -7.43
C ASP A 5 -13.91 21.86 -7.30
N GLU A 6 -12.74 21.45 -7.81
CA GLU A 6 -12.24 20.09 -7.66
C GLU A 6 -11.93 19.76 -6.20
N LEU A 7 -11.25 20.65 -5.48
CA LEU A 7 -10.97 20.48 -4.05
C LEU A 7 -12.25 20.43 -3.22
N LYS A 8 -13.22 21.31 -3.51
CA LYS A 8 -14.53 21.31 -2.84
C LYS A 8 -15.30 20.01 -3.08
N PHE A 9 -15.25 19.50 -4.32
CA PHE A 9 -15.84 18.21 -4.66
C PHE A 9 -15.17 17.06 -3.88
N MET A 10 -13.84 17.02 -3.85
CA MET A 10 -13.08 15.99 -3.13
C MET A 10 -13.38 16.02 -1.63
N TRP A 11 -13.44 17.21 -1.03
CA TRP A 11 -13.85 17.37 0.37
C TRP A 11 -15.26 16.85 0.61
N GLY A 12 -16.21 17.21 -0.25
CA GLY A 12 -17.58 16.71 -0.18
C GLY A 12 -17.66 15.19 -0.31
N LEU A 13 -16.83 14.57 -1.14
CA LEU A 13 -16.78 13.12 -1.31
C LEU A 13 -16.33 12.38 -0.03
N VAL A 14 -15.43 12.97 0.74
CA VAL A 14 -14.96 12.37 2.00
C VAL A 14 -16.06 12.40 3.07
N TRP A 15 -16.83 13.48 3.15
CA TRP A 15 -17.86 13.66 4.19
C TRP A 15 -19.23 13.12 3.78
N ASP A 16 -19.60 13.22 2.52
CA ASP A 16 -20.89 12.73 1.98
C ASP A 16 -20.63 11.95 0.66
N PRO A 17 -20.07 10.75 0.74
CA PRO A 17 -19.79 9.93 -0.45
C PRO A 17 -21.07 9.53 -1.19
N GLY A 18 -22.19 9.39 -0.49
CA GLY A 18 -23.48 8.99 -1.10
C GLY A 18 -24.00 9.97 -2.16
N ARG A 19 -23.77 11.27 -1.92
CA ARG A 19 -24.17 12.33 -2.85
C ARG A 19 -23.15 12.55 -3.96
N HIS A 20 -21.86 12.58 -3.61
CA HIS A 20 -20.78 12.98 -4.52
C HIS A 20 -20.29 11.84 -5.41
N ALA A 21 -20.36 10.58 -4.98
CA ALA A 21 -19.89 9.43 -5.75
C ALA A 21 -20.70 9.13 -7.03
N LYS A 22 -21.84 9.80 -7.24
CA LYS A 22 -22.66 9.67 -8.47
C LYS A 22 -22.07 10.38 -9.67
N ARG A 23 -21.08 11.26 -9.48
CA ARG A 23 -20.46 12.00 -10.58
C ARG A 23 -19.72 11.04 -11.49
N GLN A 24 -20.12 11.00 -12.76
CA GLN A 24 -19.47 10.20 -13.78
C GLN A 24 -18.32 11.00 -14.38
N LEU A 25 -17.16 10.37 -14.44
CA LEU A 25 -15.97 10.89 -15.10
C LEU A 25 -15.54 9.87 -16.16
N ASP A 26 -15.01 10.39 -17.26
CA ASP A 26 -14.22 9.58 -18.19
C ASP A 26 -12.86 9.23 -17.58
N LEU A 27 -12.13 8.33 -18.20
CA LEU A 27 -10.82 7.89 -17.70
C LEU A 27 -9.85 9.07 -17.55
N GLY A 28 -9.82 9.97 -18.51
CA GLY A 28 -8.97 11.16 -18.48
C GLY A 28 -9.32 12.11 -17.35
N GLY A 29 -10.61 12.36 -17.11
CA GLY A 29 -11.10 13.18 -16.01
C GLY A 29 -10.80 12.57 -14.64
N ALA A 30 -10.93 11.24 -14.50
CA ALA A 30 -10.59 10.56 -13.27
C ALA A 30 -9.07 10.59 -12.97
N LEU A 31 -8.23 10.39 -13.99
CA LEU A 31 -6.76 10.52 -13.87
C LEU A 31 -6.36 11.95 -13.53
N LYS A 32 -6.95 12.95 -14.22
CA LYS A 32 -6.69 14.36 -13.93
C LYS A 32 -7.01 14.69 -12.48
N LEU A 33 -8.15 14.23 -11.99
CA LEU A 33 -8.57 14.44 -10.60
C LEU A 33 -7.61 13.78 -9.61
N TYR A 34 -7.18 12.55 -9.89
CA TYR A 34 -6.16 11.85 -9.10
C TYR A 34 -4.86 12.65 -9.04
N TYR A 35 -4.31 13.04 -10.19
CA TYR A 35 -3.02 13.76 -10.23
C TYR A 35 -3.10 15.15 -9.58
N THR A 36 -4.22 15.85 -9.70
CA THR A 36 -4.41 17.12 -8.99
C THR A 36 -4.29 16.91 -7.48
N LEU A 37 -4.92 15.87 -6.94
CA LEU A 37 -4.84 15.57 -5.51
C LEU A 37 -3.46 15.03 -5.11
N ALA A 38 -2.84 14.20 -5.92
CA ALA A 38 -1.51 13.66 -5.67
C ALA A 38 -0.45 14.75 -5.59
N VAL A 39 -0.49 15.73 -6.49
CA VAL A 39 0.39 16.91 -6.44
C VAL A 39 0.16 17.72 -5.17
N PHE A 40 -1.11 17.98 -4.84
CA PHE A 40 -1.45 18.69 -3.60
C PHE A 40 -0.94 17.95 -2.36
N ALA A 41 -1.22 16.65 -2.28
CA ALA A 41 -0.78 15.79 -1.17
C ALA A 41 0.75 15.77 -1.04
N PHE A 42 1.47 15.70 -2.17
CA PHE A 42 2.93 15.70 -2.19
C PHE A 42 3.52 17.03 -1.71
N ILE A 43 2.98 18.16 -2.20
CA ILE A 43 3.44 19.49 -1.76
C ILE A 43 3.16 19.68 -0.26
N ALA A 44 1.96 19.35 0.20
CA ALA A 44 1.59 19.46 1.61
C ALA A 44 2.47 18.57 2.49
N TYR A 45 2.74 17.32 2.06
CA TYR A 45 3.67 16.41 2.73
C TYR A 45 5.09 17.00 2.83
N ALA A 46 5.61 17.55 1.74
CA ALA A 46 6.96 18.15 1.72
C ALA A 46 7.06 19.35 2.68
N VAL A 47 6.04 20.23 2.70
CA VAL A 47 6.00 21.40 3.60
C VAL A 47 5.92 20.95 5.06
N VAL A 48 4.97 20.09 5.40
CA VAL A 48 4.79 19.62 6.78
C VAL A 48 5.98 18.78 7.24
N GLY A 49 6.52 17.94 6.37
CA GLY A 49 7.73 17.16 6.64
C GLY A 49 8.94 18.06 6.94
N SER A 50 9.12 19.12 6.17
CA SER A 50 10.20 20.10 6.41
C SER A 50 10.03 20.80 7.77
N ILE A 51 8.80 21.19 8.11
CA ILE A 51 8.48 21.79 9.42
C ILE A 51 8.73 20.78 10.55
N ALA A 52 8.26 19.53 10.40
CA ALA A 52 8.44 18.48 11.41
C ALA A 52 9.93 18.20 11.67
N VAL A 53 10.74 18.13 10.62
CA VAL A 53 12.21 17.99 10.74
C VAL A 53 12.82 19.19 11.46
N THR A 54 12.42 20.42 11.10
CA THR A 54 12.95 21.66 11.71
C THR A 54 12.61 21.74 13.20
N LEU A 55 11.41 21.27 13.59
CA LEU A 55 10.96 21.23 14.99
C LEU A 55 11.53 20.03 15.77
N GLY A 56 12.36 19.18 15.14
CA GLY A 56 12.91 17.99 15.78
C GLY A 56 11.86 16.89 16.05
N LEU A 57 10.67 16.99 15.44
CA LEU A 57 9.61 15.99 15.52
C LEU A 57 9.86 14.82 14.56
N GLY A 58 10.73 15.03 13.56
CA GLY A 58 11.21 13.98 12.65
C GLY A 58 12.14 13.00 13.35
N PHE A 59 12.42 11.88 12.70
CA PHE A 59 13.38 10.88 13.17
C PHE A 59 14.55 11.55 13.86
N ARG A 60 14.85 11.12 15.12
CA ARG A 60 15.97 11.62 15.92
C ARG A 60 17.25 11.56 15.09
N SER A 61 17.48 12.55 14.27
CA SER A 61 18.77 12.75 13.62
C SER A 61 19.73 13.18 14.72
N ALA A 62 20.73 12.40 14.97
CA ALA A 62 21.87 12.85 15.78
C ALA A 62 22.28 14.25 15.26
N PRO A 63 22.66 15.16 16.16
CA PRO A 63 23.00 16.53 15.74
C PRO A 63 24.06 16.43 14.63
N VAL A 64 23.82 17.16 13.53
CA VAL A 64 24.65 17.14 12.30
C VAL A 64 26.14 17.33 12.61
N SER A 65 26.45 18.02 13.70
CA SER A 65 27.82 18.25 14.19
C SER A 65 28.59 16.98 14.61
N SER A 66 27.89 15.86 14.85
CA SER A 66 28.51 14.59 15.24
C SER A 66 28.52 13.53 14.11
N MET A 67 27.98 13.86 12.92
CA MET A 67 27.96 12.92 11.80
C MET A 67 29.30 12.89 11.08
N THR A 68 29.81 11.68 10.84
CA THR A 68 30.91 11.47 9.88
C THR A 68 30.43 11.77 8.45
N VAL A 69 31.36 12.13 7.54
CA VAL A 69 31.06 12.37 6.13
C VAL A 69 30.30 11.19 5.51
N LEU A 70 30.63 9.95 5.88
CA LEU A 70 29.97 8.76 5.41
C LEU A 70 28.51 8.66 5.90
N GLN A 71 28.25 9.02 7.17
CA GLN A 71 26.90 9.05 7.73
C GLN A 71 26.06 10.16 7.09
N ALA A 72 26.63 11.32 6.85
CA ALA A 72 25.95 12.41 6.15
C ALA A 72 25.59 12.01 4.71
N PHE A 73 26.50 11.35 4.00
CA PHE A 73 26.24 10.80 2.66
C PHE A 73 25.14 9.73 2.67
N ALA A 74 25.23 8.76 3.57
CA ALA A 74 24.24 7.70 3.70
C ALA A 74 22.83 8.24 4.04
N THR A 75 22.76 9.25 4.91
CA THR A 75 21.51 9.93 5.27
C THR A 75 20.92 10.69 4.07
N SER A 76 21.76 11.44 3.35
CA SER A 76 21.34 12.20 2.15
C SER A 76 20.88 11.28 1.02
N PHE A 77 21.61 10.18 0.79
CA PHE A 77 21.24 9.19 -0.20
C PHE A 77 19.95 8.47 0.19
N GLY A 78 19.79 8.08 1.46
CA GLY A 78 18.57 7.50 1.99
C GLY A 78 17.36 8.43 1.82
N TYR A 79 17.52 9.72 2.10
CA TYR A 79 16.48 10.72 1.89
C TYR A 79 16.09 10.84 0.40
N LEU A 80 17.07 10.85 -0.50
CA LEU A 80 16.83 10.91 -1.94
C LEU A 80 16.09 9.66 -2.46
N VAL A 81 16.42 8.48 -1.93
CA VAL A 81 15.71 7.23 -2.24
C VAL A 81 14.29 7.26 -1.72
N ILE A 82 14.05 7.76 -0.50
CA ILE A 82 12.71 7.87 0.09
C ILE A 82 11.84 8.86 -0.70
N VAL A 83 12.36 10.03 -1.00
CA VAL A 83 11.63 11.06 -1.76
C VAL A 83 11.40 10.61 -3.20
N GLY A 84 12.43 10.10 -3.87
CA GLY A 84 12.33 9.59 -5.25
C GLY A 84 11.40 8.37 -5.34
N GLY A 85 11.51 7.44 -4.38
CA GLY A 85 10.61 6.30 -4.27
C GLY A 85 9.17 6.71 -4.01
N GLY A 86 8.95 7.71 -3.16
CA GLY A 86 7.63 8.30 -2.89
C GLY A 86 7.00 8.93 -4.13
N VAL A 87 7.79 9.65 -4.93
CA VAL A 87 7.35 10.21 -6.22
C VAL A 87 6.96 9.11 -7.19
N LEU A 88 7.83 8.10 -7.38
CA LEU A 88 7.53 6.96 -8.25
C LEU A 88 6.28 6.20 -7.79
N LEU A 89 6.16 5.97 -6.50
CA LEU A 89 4.98 5.31 -5.93
C LEU A 89 3.71 6.13 -6.20
N LEU A 90 3.71 7.41 -5.87
CA LEU A 90 2.53 8.26 -5.95
C LEU A 90 2.11 8.56 -7.39
N PHE A 91 3.06 8.81 -8.29
CA PHE A 91 2.74 9.26 -9.65
C PHE A 91 2.73 8.14 -10.70
N ILE A 92 3.31 6.99 -10.41
CA ILE A 92 3.36 5.86 -11.36
C ILE A 92 2.73 4.61 -10.77
N ALA A 93 3.23 4.12 -9.64
CA ALA A 93 2.81 2.80 -9.13
C ALA A 93 1.34 2.80 -8.69
N ILE A 94 0.88 3.81 -7.96
CA ILE A 94 -0.52 3.88 -7.50
C ILE A 94 -1.48 4.01 -8.68
N PRO A 95 -1.35 4.94 -9.65
CA PRO A 95 -2.24 5.00 -10.81
C PRO A 95 -2.26 3.69 -11.60
N LEU A 96 -1.10 3.08 -11.81
CA LEU A 96 -1.01 1.80 -12.51
C LEU A 96 -1.71 0.67 -11.72
N SER A 97 -1.54 0.63 -10.40
CA SER A 97 -2.24 -0.34 -9.56
C SER A 97 -3.76 -0.14 -9.59
N LEU A 98 -4.24 1.11 -9.59
CA LEU A 98 -5.67 1.41 -9.71
C LEU A 98 -6.24 0.96 -11.05
N LEU A 99 -5.48 1.09 -12.14
CA LEU A 99 -5.88 0.60 -13.46
C LEU A 99 -6.01 -0.93 -13.45
N ILE A 100 -5.00 -1.63 -12.92
CA ILE A 100 -5.03 -3.10 -12.79
C ILE A 100 -6.16 -3.53 -11.88
N ASP A 101 -6.34 -2.85 -10.75
CA ASP A 101 -7.38 -3.17 -9.78
C ASP A 101 -8.78 -2.98 -10.36
N ALA A 102 -9.00 -1.92 -11.16
CA ALA A 102 -10.25 -1.70 -11.90
C ALA A 102 -10.56 -2.85 -12.87
N LEU A 103 -9.52 -3.38 -13.53
CA LEU A 103 -9.66 -4.55 -14.42
C LEU A 103 -10.08 -5.79 -13.63
N LEU A 104 -9.45 -6.05 -12.47
CA LEU A 104 -9.80 -7.17 -11.62
C LEU A 104 -11.25 -7.08 -11.12
N TYR A 105 -11.71 -5.89 -10.70
CA TYR A 105 -13.12 -5.68 -10.35
C TYR A 105 -14.06 -5.98 -11.51
N GLN A 106 -13.71 -5.54 -12.73
CA GLN A 106 -14.50 -5.83 -13.93
C GLN A 106 -14.58 -7.33 -14.22
N ILE A 107 -13.47 -8.04 -14.12
CA ILE A 107 -13.42 -9.49 -14.32
C ILE A 107 -14.33 -10.19 -13.30
N VAL A 108 -14.15 -9.90 -12.02
CA VAL A 108 -14.95 -10.52 -10.95
C VAL A 108 -16.44 -10.24 -11.12
N ALA A 109 -16.80 -8.99 -11.36
CA ALA A 109 -18.19 -8.60 -11.44
C ALA A 109 -18.90 -9.09 -12.70
N LYS A 110 -18.22 -9.12 -13.86
CA LYS A 110 -18.80 -9.55 -15.14
C LYS A 110 -18.79 -11.06 -15.31
N PHE A 111 -17.64 -11.70 -15.04
CA PHE A 111 -17.48 -13.13 -15.35
C PHE A 111 -17.97 -14.02 -14.23
N PHE A 112 -17.66 -13.70 -12.97
CA PHE A 112 -18.01 -14.56 -11.84
C PHE A 112 -19.42 -14.28 -11.32
N LEU A 113 -19.79 -13.00 -11.14
CA LEU A 113 -21.05 -12.66 -10.49
C LEU A 113 -22.14 -12.20 -11.46
N LYS A 114 -21.78 -11.82 -12.69
CA LYS A 114 -22.70 -11.29 -13.71
C LYS A 114 -23.57 -10.12 -13.20
N LEU A 115 -23.04 -9.34 -12.27
CA LEU A 115 -23.78 -8.32 -11.54
C LEU A 115 -23.85 -6.98 -12.29
N TRP A 116 -22.88 -6.68 -13.18
CA TRP A 116 -22.89 -5.44 -13.94
C TRP A 116 -22.35 -5.58 -15.36
N ASN A 117 -22.82 -4.67 -16.23
CA ASN A 117 -22.33 -4.50 -17.60
C ASN A 117 -21.79 -3.09 -17.87
N GLY A 118 -21.49 -2.33 -16.80
CA GLY A 118 -20.99 -0.96 -16.91
C GLY A 118 -19.59 -0.90 -17.53
N PRO A 119 -19.20 0.28 -18.08
CA PRO A 119 -17.90 0.48 -18.67
C PRO A 119 -16.80 0.47 -17.59
N TYR A 120 -15.58 0.14 -18.01
CA TYR A 120 -14.39 0.12 -17.19
C TYR A 120 -14.14 1.44 -16.45
N GLU A 121 -14.36 2.57 -17.12
CA GLU A 121 -14.14 3.92 -16.61
C GLU A 121 -14.90 4.20 -15.31
N ARG A 122 -16.11 3.67 -15.16
CA ARG A 122 -16.90 3.81 -13.94
C ARG A 122 -16.27 3.08 -12.75
N THR A 123 -15.72 1.90 -12.99
CA THR A 123 -15.00 1.16 -11.95
C THR A 123 -13.73 1.88 -11.54
N PHE A 124 -12.96 2.37 -12.53
CA PHE A 124 -11.77 3.15 -12.30
C PHE A 124 -12.07 4.44 -11.53
N THR A 125 -13.13 5.17 -11.92
CA THR A 125 -13.59 6.38 -11.20
C THR A 125 -13.93 6.07 -9.74
N ALA A 126 -14.60 4.94 -9.45
CA ALA A 126 -14.92 4.54 -8.08
C ALA A 126 -13.65 4.26 -7.25
N LEU A 127 -12.64 3.64 -7.84
CA LEU A 127 -11.35 3.40 -7.20
C LEU A 127 -10.59 4.71 -6.94
N VAL A 128 -10.57 5.62 -7.91
CA VAL A 128 -9.97 6.95 -7.71
C VAL A 128 -10.67 7.68 -6.56
N PHE A 129 -11.99 7.63 -6.47
CA PHE A 129 -12.73 8.24 -5.36
C PHE A 129 -12.37 7.62 -4.01
N SER A 130 -12.16 6.31 -3.97
CA SER A 130 -11.85 5.61 -2.71
C SER A 130 -10.49 5.98 -2.12
N ILE A 131 -9.51 6.34 -2.94
CA ILE A 131 -8.16 6.69 -2.47
C ILE A 131 -8.08 8.13 -1.92
N PHE A 132 -9.09 8.96 -2.14
CA PHE A 132 -9.07 10.36 -1.71
C PHE A 132 -8.82 10.58 -0.23
N PRO A 133 -9.40 9.84 0.72
CA PRO A 133 -9.10 10.04 2.13
C PRO A 133 -7.61 9.83 2.44
N VAL A 134 -7.00 8.83 1.81
CA VAL A 134 -5.57 8.54 1.97
C VAL A 134 -4.74 9.70 1.43
N LEU A 135 -4.99 10.15 0.20
CA LEU A 135 -4.24 11.24 -0.41
C LEU A 135 -4.49 12.58 0.30
N LEU A 136 -5.74 12.85 0.70
CA LEU A 136 -6.09 14.09 1.36
C LEU A 136 -5.40 14.26 2.73
N LEU A 137 -5.18 13.16 3.44
CA LEU A 137 -4.57 13.14 4.76
C LEU A 137 -3.08 12.74 4.73
N TYR A 138 -2.53 12.42 3.56
CA TYR A 138 -1.15 11.96 3.41
C TYR A 138 -0.10 12.93 3.98
N TRP A 139 -0.39 14.22 3.98
CA TRP A 139 0.48 15.25 4.54
C TRP A 139 0.62 15.17 6.08
N LEU A 140 -0.24 14.42 6.76
CA LEU A 140 -0.16 14.19 8.21
C LEU A 140 0.85 13.10 8.59
N VAL A 141 1.27 12.27 7.64
CA VAL A 141 2.23 11.15 7.85
C VAL A 141 3.53 11.58 8.54
N PRO A 142 4.12 12.79 8.29
CA PRO A 142 5.31 13.22 9.01
C PRO A 142 5.13 13.44 10.51
N ILE A 143 3.89 13.42 11.03
CA ILE A 143 3.56 13.63 12.45
C ILE A 143 3.39 12.27 13.14
N PRO A 144 4.33 11.78 13.96
CA PRO A 144 4.38 10.38 14.41
C PRO A 144 3.13 9.89 15.15
N ILE A 145 2.47 10.76 15.96
CA ILE A 145 1.26 10.40 16.71
C ILE A 145 0.06 10.26 15.76
N VAL A 146 -0.02 11.15 14.76
CA VAL A 146 -1.13 11.19 13.80
C VAL A 146 -1.00 10.07 12.79
N ASP A 147 0.23 9.71 12.40
CA ASP A 147 0.52 8.62 11.47
C ASP A 147 -0.09 7.28 11.92
N GLY A 148 0.09 6.91 13.19
CA GLY A 148 -0.48 5.67 13.74
C GLY A 148 -2.01 5.61 13.64
N ILE A 149 -2.70 6.72 13.88
CA ILE A 149 -4.16 6.80 13.74
C ILE A 149 -4.55 6.77 12.25
N PHE A 150 -3.81 7.49 11.42
CA PHE A 150 -4.06 7.60 9.99
C PHE A 150 -3.92 6.27 9.26
N ILE A 151 -2.88 5.49 9.55
CA ILE A 151 -2.63 4.16 8.95
C ILE A 151 -3.83 3.23 9.14
N VAL A 152 -4.58 3.36 10.24
CA VAL A 152 -5.74 2.51 10.53
C VAL A 152 -7.02 3.10 9.95
N LEU A 153 -7.29 4.39 10.20
CA LEU A 153 -8.59 4.98 9.85
C LEU A 153 -8.76 5.29 8.36
N ALA A 154 -7.69 5.74 7.69
CA ALA A 154 -7.81 6.12 6.28
C ALA A 154 -8.12 4.94 5.35
N PRO A 155 -7.50 3.75 5.48
CA PRO A 155 -7.89 2.58 4.70
C PRO A 155 -9.32 2.11 4.97
N ILE A 156 -9.77 2.13 6.23
CA ILE A 156 -11.15 1.74 6.57
C ILE A 156 -12.14 2.70 5.89
N TRP A 157 -11.89 4.00 5.98
CA TRP A 157 -12.75 5.00 5.34
C TRP A 157 -12.71 4.89 3.81
N SER A 158 -11.54 4.63 3.23
CA SER A 158 -11.39 4.34 1.80
C SER A 158 -12.22 3.15 1.34
N LEU A 159 -12.29 2.08 2.13
CA LEU A 159 -13.13 0.92 1.84
C LEU A 159 -14.62 1.29 1.86
N VAL A 160 -15.06 2.08 2.81
CA VAL A 160 -16.45 2.57 2.88
C VAL A 160 -16.79 3.38 1.63
N ILE A 161 -15.93 4.33 1.25
CA ILE A 161 -16.13 5.13 0.03
C ILE A 161 -16.11 4.22 -1.20
N LEU A 162 -15.23 3.24 -1.28
CA LEU A 162 -15.15 2.31 -2.41
C LEU A 162 -16.47 1.56 -2.62
N VAL A 163 -17.05 0.99 -1.56
CA VAL A 163 -18.34 0.27 -1.65
C VAL A 163 -19.46 1.22 -2.11
N ILE A 164 -19.52 2.43 -1.56
CA ILE A 164 -20.53 3.43 -1.92
C ILE A 164 -20.32 3.89 -3.36
N ALA A 165 -19.08 4.17 -3.77
CA ALA A 165 -18.76 4.64 -5.12
C ALA A 165 -19.00 3.55 -6.18
N LEU A 166 -18.60 2.30 -5.94
CA LEU A 166 -18.90 1.18 -6.83
C LEU A 166 -20.39 0.99 -6.99
N ALA A 167 -21.15 1.01 -5.91
CA ALA A 167 -22.59 0.87 -5.94
C ALA A 167 -23.25 2.01 -6.76
N ALA A 168 -22.80 3.26 -6.54
CA ALA A 168 -23.33 4.43 -7.24
C ALA A 168 -22.96 4.45 -8.74
N GLN A 169 -21.70 4.17 -9.07
CA GLN A 169 -21.18 4.21 -10.43
C GLN A 169 -21.71 3.07 -11.30
N GLN A 170 -21.85 1.88 -10.76
CA GLN A 170 -22.33 0.69 -11.48
C GLN A 170 -23.85 0.47 -11.33
N ARG A 171 -24.52 1.31 -10.52
CA ARG A 171 -25.97 1.23 -10.26
C ARG A 171 -26.41 -0.12 -9.69
N ILE A 172 -25.61 -0.67 -8.77
CA ILE A 172 -25.88 -1.91 -8.05
C ILE A 172 -26.19 -1.63 -6.57
N ARG A 173 -26.64 -2.63 -5.83
CA ARG A 173 -26.82 -2.50 -4.37
C ARG A 173 -25.47 -2.44 -3.67
N ARG A 174 -25.41 -1.77 -2.52
CA ARG A 174 -24.17 -1.70 -1.72
C ARG A 174 -23.68 -3.08 -1.27
N MET A 175 -24.61 -4.00 -1.00
CA MET A 175 -24.27 -5.39 -0.63
C MET A 175 -23.62 -6.14 -1.79
N ASP A 176 -24.06 -5.91 -3.03
CA ASP A 176 -23.45 -6.53 -4.21
C ASP A 176 -22.03 -5.96 -4.43
N ALA A 177 -21.84 -4.65 -4.23
CA ALA A 177 -20.52 -4.02 -4.28
C ALA A 177 -19.57 -4.59 -3.20
N LEU A 178 -20.06 -4.80 -1.99
CA LEU A 178 -19.31 -5.46 -0.92
C LEU A 178 -18.97 -6.91 -1.27
N LEU A 179 -19.89 -7.65 -1.83
CA LEU A 179 -19.68 -9.04 -2.27
C LEU A 179 -18.58 -9.12 -3.33
N ILE A 180 -18.58 -8.20 -4.31
CA ILE A 180 -17.54 -8.12 -5.34
C ILE A 180 -16.18 -7.83 -4.71
N LEU A 181 -16.10 -6.90 -3.76
CA LEU A 181 -14.89 -6.56 -3.01
C LEU A 181 -14.33 -7.79 -2.27
N LEU A 182 -15.18 -8.50 -1.53
CA LEU A 182 -14.79 -9.69 -0.76
C LEU A 182 -14.31 -10.81 -1.70
N LEU A 183 -15.06 -11.08 -2.77
CA LEU A 183 -14.70 -12.13 -3.73
C LEU A 183 -13.40 -11.82 -4.45
N LYS A 184 -13.19 -10.54 -4.88
CA LYS A 184 -11.92 -10.11 -5.48
C LYS A 184 -10.76 -10.33 -4.50
N SER A 185 -10.93 -9.89 -3.25
CA SER A 185 -9.88 -10.04 -2.22
C SER A 185 -9.57 -11.51 -1.94
N PHE A 186 -10.58 -12.36 -1.88
CA PHE A 186 -10.41 -13.80 -1.72
C PHE A 186 -9.66 -14.43 -2.89
N LEU A 187 -10.02 -14.08 -4.14
CA LEU A 187 -9.33 -14.59 -5.33
C LEU A 187 -7.86 -14.16 -5.36
N ILE A 188 -7.58 -12.90 -5.04
CA ILE A 188 -6.18 -12.42 -4.96
C ILE A 188 -5.42 -13.18 -3.87
N ALA A 189 -6.01 -13.36 -2.67
CA ALA A 189 -5.38 -14.11 -1.59
C ALA A 189 -5.08 -15.56 -1.98
N MET A 190 -6.01 -16.24 -2.68
CA MET A 190 -5.77 -17.56 -3.22
C MET A 190 -4.61 -17.62 -4.21
N VAL A 191 -4.56 -16.67 -5.15
CA VAL A 191 -3.46 -16.61 -6.14
C VAL A 191 -2.12 -16.39 -5.44
N LEU A 192 -2.07 -15.45 -4.48
CA LEU A 192 -0.85 -15.19 -3.71
C LEU A 192 -0.41 -16.41 -2.88
N LEU A 193 -1.35 -17.13 -2.29
CA LEU A 193 -1.07 -18.37 -1.56
C LEU A 193 -0.46 -19.43 -2.51
N LEU A 194 -1.07 -19.65 -3.66
CA LEU A 194 -0.58 -20.64 -4.64
C LEU A 194 0.81 -20.27 -5.17
N VAL A 195 1.03 -18.99 -5.50
CA VAL A 195 2.35 -18.49 -5.93
C VAL A 195 3.36 -18.64 -4.79
N GLY A 196 3.01 -18.27 -3.58
CA GLY A 196 3.86 -18.41 -2.40
C GLY A 196 4.26 -19.87 -2.16
N LEU A 197 3.32 -20.80 -2.22
CA LEU A 197 3.60 -22.23 -2.08
C LEU A 197 4.49 -22.76 -3.22
N SER A 198 4.28 -22.30 -4.45
CA SER A 198 5.10 -22.69 -5.60
C SER A 198 6.53 -22.19 -5.49
N VAL A 199 6.72 -20.94 -5.06
CA VAL A 199 8.05 -20.35 -4.85
C VAL A 199 8.78 -21.05 -3.70
N THR A 200 8.11 -21.29 -2.58
CA THR A 200 8.73 -21.98 -1.42
C THR A 200 9.11 -23.41 -1.76
N SER A 201 8.30 -24.15 -2.52
CA SER A 201 8.62 -25.51 -2.97
C SER A 201 9.79 -25.50 -3.94
N ALA A 202 9.86 -24.54 -4.87
CA ALA A 202 10.99 -24.40 -5.80
C ALA A 202 12.30 -24.08 -5.06
N ILE A 203 12.27 -23.18 -4.08
CA ILE A 203 13.44 -22.86 -3.24
C ILE A 203 13.87 -24.11 -2.44
N ALA A 204 12.93 -24.82 -1.81
CA ALA A 204 13.23 -26.03 -1.07
C ALA A 204 13.85 -27.12 -1.95
N TYR A 205 13.35 -27.26 -3.18
CA TYR A 205 13.95 -28.18 -4.18
C TYR A 205 15.37 -27.77 -4.55
N LEU A 206 15.61 -26.49 -4.84
CA LEU A 206 16.95 -25.98 -5.16
C LEU A 206 17.93 -26.16 -4.01
N VAL A 207 17.54 -25.83 -2.78
CA VAL A 207 18.36 -26.03 -1.59
C VAL A 207 18.68 -27.52 -1.39
N GLY A 208 17.67 -28.39 -1.53
CA GLY A 208 17.86 -29.85 -1.45
C GLY A 208 18.82 -30.37 -2.51
N SER A 209 18.72 -29.91 -3.74
CA SER A 209 19.62 -30.33 -4.85
C SER A 209 21.05 -29.86 -4.62
N VAL A 210 21.25 -28.64 -4.11
CA VAL A 210 22.60 -28.09 -3.79
C VAL A 210 23.26 -28.85 -2.63
N THR A 211 22.49 -29.25 -1.61
CA THR A 211 22.98 -30.05 -0.49
C THR A 211 23.33 -31.49 -0.92
N HIS A 212 22.52 -32.10 -1.78
CA HIS A 212 22.80 -33.42 -2.33
C HIS A 212 24.00 -33.42 -3.30
N ALA A 213 24.23 -32.33 -4.02
CA ALA A 213 25.42 -32.18 -4.89
C ALA A 213 26.72 -31.95 -4.12
N GLY A 214 26.69 -31.88 -2.78
CA GLY A 214 27.87 -31.69 -1.95
C GLY A 214 28.50 -30.30 -2.05
N ILE A 215 27.85 -29.35 -2.73
CA ILE A 215 28.36 -27.99 -2.94
C ILE A 215 28.32 -27.17 -1.66
N ILE A 216 27.40 -27.47 -0.74
CA ILE A 216 27.33 -26.91 0.60
C ILE A 216 27.22 -28.07 1.60
N SER A 217 28.35 -28.48 2.16
CA SER A 217 28.37 -29.30 3.36
C SER A 217 28.12 -28.39 4.57
N PHE A 218 26.89 -28.29 4.99
CA PHE A 218 26.58 -27.63 6.27
C PHE A 218 27.10 -28.56 7.38
N PRO A 219 28.08 -28.15 8.21
CA PRO A 219 28.62 -28.99 9.26
C PRO A 219 27.63 -29.02 10.43
N TRP A 220 26.51 -29.77 10.28
CA TRP A 220 25.57 -30.00 11.36
C TRP A 220 26.22 -30.65 12.61
N HIS A 221 27.40 -31.27 12.41
CA HIS A 221 28.16 -31.86 13.50
C HIS A 221 28.83 -30.83 14.44
N SER A 222 28.99 -29.58 13.98
CA SER A 222 29.57 -28.53 14.84
C SER A 222 28.56 -27.82 15.73
N LEU A 223 27.25 -28.10 15.54
CA LEU A 223 26.15 -27.62 16.40
C LEU A 223 25.79 -28.63 17.51
N ARG A 224 26.63 -29.62 17.80
CA ARG A 224 26.50 -30.35 19.06
C ARG A 224 26.77 -29.34 20.17
N TYR A 225 25.71 -28.87 20.77
CA TYR A 225 25.73 -28.01 21.95
C TYR A 225 26.66 -28.62 23.00
N PRO A 226 27.64 -27.88 23.53
CA PRO A 226 28.55 -28.38 24.58
C PRO A 226 27.86 -28.56 25.93
N PHE A 227 26.54 -28.51 26.00
CA PHE A 227 25.79 -28.46 27.26
C PHE A 227 25.26 -29.80 27.79
N TRP A 228 25.47 -30.93 27.10
CA TRP A 228 24.95 -32.22 27.57
C TRP A 228 26.05 -33.27 27.76
N ASN A 229 27.17 -32.91 28.38
CA ASN A 229 28.05 -33.88 29.05
C ASN A 229 27.62 -34.02 30.52
N VAL A 230 26.36 -34.38 30.75
CA VAL A 230 25.96 -34.98 32.02
C VAL A 230 26.35 -36.45 31.90
N THR A 231 27.54 -36.79 32.39
CA THR A 231 27.90 -38.19 32.60
C THR A 231 26.93 -38.80 33.60
N ALA A 232 26.44 -40.01 33.29
CA ALA A 232 25.48 -40.77 34.12
C ALA A 232 25.97 -41.08 35.55
N SER A 233 27.07 -40.47 35.99
CA SER A 233 27.71 -40.68 37.31
C SER A 233 27.51 -39.54 38.31
N GLY A 234 26.81 -38.45 37.95
CA GLY A 234 26.44 -37.40 38.91
C GLY A 234 27.60 -36.70 39.65
N GLN A 235 28.84 -36.83 39.19
CA GLN A 235 29.99 -36.14 39.80
C GLN A 235 30.41 -34.96 38.93
N VAL A 236 30.18 -33.75 39.43
CA VAL A 236 30.74 -32.52 38.94
C VAL A 236 32.23 -32.48 39.37
N LYS A 237 33.11 -32.45 38.44
CA LYS A 237 34.48 -32.02 38.66
C LYS A 237 34.70 -30.66 38.04
#